data_692c0d3af80352c3e8494902098a7376
#
_entry.id   692c0d3af80352c3e8494902098a7376
#
_cell.length_a   1.000
_cell.length_b   1.000
_cell.length_c   1.000
_cell.angle_alpha   90.00
_cell.angle_beta   90.00
_cell.angle_gamma   90.00
#
_symmetry.space_group_name_H-M   'P 1'
#
loop_
_entity.id
_entity.type
_entity.pdbx_description
1 polymer ?
#
loop_
_entity_poly.entity_id
_entity_poly.type
_entity_poly.pdbx_seq_one_letter_code
_entity_poly.pdbx_strand_id
1 'polypeptide(L)'
;ITLTGSSTSGNAINLTGTATLNATNNITLTGSSTSGNAINLKGNNTLTASNITLTGESTSGNAINLTDTTGTTTLNATNNITMQGTRVQIKHSNITAGNFALNATVAGSEISNTTLTATNNINLTAKTNSASSGVYLKDARITSTNGNITANGTATANGKATHLDGNVTLNASNGRIKLTGNGHGSASGILFAGNNRLTASNIALTGNST
;
A
#
# COMPACT_ATOMS: atom_id res chain seq x y z
N ILE A 1 10.80 -4.44 -18.37
CA ILE A 1 10.64 -5.81 -17.84
C ILE A 1 9.17 -6.05 -17.61
N THR A 2 8.63 -7.14 -18.17
CA THR A 2 7.24 -7.56 -17.94
C THR A 2 7.24 -9.01 -17.47
N LEU A 3 6.62 -9.29 -16.33
CA LEU A 3 6.39 -10.63 -15.82
C LEU A 3 4.88 -10.84 -15.65
N THR A 4 4.37 -11.94 -16.17
CA THR A 4 2.96 -12.34 -16.01
C THR A 4 2.91 -13.77 -15.49
N GLY A 5 2.08 -14.02 -14.50
CA GLY A 5 1.95 -15.33 -13.86
C GLY A 5 0.51 -15.66 -13.46
N SER A 6 0.19 -16.95 -13.48
CA SER A 6 -1.07 -17.49 -12.98
C SER A 6 -0.81 -18.75 -12.16
N SER A 7 -1.54 -18.96 -11.07
CA SER A 7 -1.41 -20.13 -10.21
C SER A 7 -2.74 -20.51 -9.57
N THR A 8 -3.02 -21.79 -9.43
CA THR A 8 -4.19 -22.27 -8.68
C THR A 8 -3.88 -22.54 -7.21
N SER A 9 -2.65 -22.93 -6.87
CA SER A 9 -2.30 -23.40 -5.53
C SER A 9 -1.12 -22.67 -4.85
N GLY A 10 -0.36 -21.86 -5.59
CA GLY A 10 0.82 -21.18 -5.08
C GLY A 10 0.86 -19.72 -5.47
N ASN A 11 1.99 -19.05 -5.27
CA ASN A 11 2.18 -17.68 -5.73
C ASN A 11 2.33 -17.66 -7.27
N ALA A 12 1.67 -16.72 -7.95
CA ALA A 12 1.75 -16.63 -9.41
C ALA A 12 3.09 -16.00 -9.85
N ILE A 13 3.52 -14.93 -9.19
CA ILE A 13 4.87 -14.38 -9.31
C ILE A 13 5.51 -14.45 -7.94
N ASN A 14 6.67 -15.09 -7.84
CA ASN A 14 7.34 -15.33 -6.56
C ASN A 14 8.82 -14.97 -6.65
N LEU A 15 9.21 -13.81 -6.10
CA LEU A 15 10.59 -13.40 -5.95
C LEU A 15 10.97 -13.59 -4.47
N THR A 16 11.82 -14.57 -4.19
CA THR A 16 12.27 -14.91 -2.83
C THR A 16 13.79 -14.76 -2.73
N GLY A 17 14.28 -14.39 -1.55
CA GLY A 17 15.71 -14.18 -1.32
C GLY A 17 16.16 -12.80 -1.78
N THR A 18 17.12 -12.74 -2.68
CA THR A 18 17.64 -11.47 -3.23
C THR A 18 17.46 -11.45 -4.73
N ALA A 19 16.51 -10.67 -5.21
CA ALA A 19 16.28 -10.48 -6.63
C ALA A 19 16.42 -9.00 -6.99
N THR A 20 17.09 -8.71 -8.10
CA THR A 20 17.26 -7.35 -8.63
C THR A 20 16.65 -7.27 -10.03
N LEU A 21 15.63 -6.45 -10.19
CA LEU A 21 15.04 -6.09 -11.47
C LEU A 21 15.37 -4.63 -11.77
N ASN A 22 16.10 -4.38 -12.84
CA ASN A 22 16.49 -3.02 -13.25
C ASN A 22 16.09 -2.78 -14.70
N ALA A 23 15.33 -1.74 -14.94
CA ALA A 23 14.86 -1.35 -16.26
C ALA A 23 14.92 0.18 -16.41
N THR A 24 15.33 0.65 -17.58
CA THR A 24 15.34 2.09 -17.88
C THR A 24 13.92 2.68 -17.85
N ASN A 25 12.93 1.98 -18.41
CA ASN A 25 11.58 2.50 -18.57
C ASN A 25 10.61 1.87 -17.54
N ASN A 26 10.13 0.65 -17.79
CA ASN A 26 9.03 0.10 -17.00
C ASN A 26 9.37 -1.28 -16.43
N ILE A 27 8.93 -1.53 -15.19
CA ILE A 27 8.75 -2.85 -14.63
C ILE A 27 7.25 -3.05 -14.42
N THR A 28 6.69 -4.10 -15.02
CA THR A 28 5.29 -4.48 -14.89
C THR A 28 5.20 -5.91 -14.42
N LEU A 29 4.57 -6.13 -13.27
CA LEU A 29 4.28 -7.46 -12.73
C LEU A 29 2.77 -7.64 -12.70
N THR A 30 2.25 -8.67 -13.36
CA THR A 30 0.82 -9.01 -13.36
C THR A 30 0.62 -10.43 -12.91
N GLY A 31 -0.09 -10.64 -11.82
CA GLY A 31 -0.30 -11.95 -11.22
C GLY A 31 -1.78 -12.27 -10.98
N SER A 32 -2.12 -13.56 -11.08
CA SER A 32 -3.42 -14.09 -10.65
C SER A 32 -3.22 -15.38 -9.87
N SER A 33 -3.84 -15.50 -8.69
CA SER A 33 -3.75 -16.72 -7.89
C SER A 33 -5.09 -17.05 -7.23
N THR A 34 -5.40 -18.36 -7.11
CA THR A 34 -6.59 -18.79 -6.35
C THR A 34 -6.28 -18.88 -4.85
N SER A 35 -5.22 -19.57 -4.45
CA SER A 35 -4.94 -19.83 -3.02
C SER A 35 -3.67 -19.19 -2.48
N GLY A 36 -2.72 -18.80 -3.32
CA GLY A 36 -1.49 -18.10 -2.93
C GLY A 36 -1.56 -16.61 -3.16
N ASN A 37 -0.42 -15.93 -3.02
CA ASN A 37 -0.34 -14.52 -3.43
C ASN A 37 -0.24 -14.40 -4.95
N ALA A 38 -0.85 -13.39 -5.54
CA ALA A 38 -0.67 -13.17 -6.97
C ALA A 38 0.74 -12.65 -7.26
N ILE A 39 1.22 -11.68 -6.50
CA ILE A 39 2.60 -11.20 -6.54
C ILE A 39 3.17 -11.30 -5.13
N ASN A 40 4.26 -12.04 -4.97
CA ASN A 40 4.96 -12.22 -3.71
C ASN A 40 6.43 -11.80 -3.85
N LEU A 41 6.83 -10.72 -3.17
CA LEU A 41 8.20 -10.27 -3.06
C LEU A 41 8.65 -10.45 -1.62
N LYS A 42 9.46 -11.48 -1.37
CA LYS A 42 9.92 -11.84 -0.02
C LYS A 42 11.46 -11.87 0.02
N GLY A 43 12.07 -11.15 0.95
CA GLY A 43 13.51 -11.01 1.09
C GLY A 43 14.01 -9.64 0.62
N ASN A 44 15.31 -9.57 0.29
CA ASN A 44 15.97 -8.35 -0.13
C ASN A 44 15.77 -8.10 -1.65
N ASN A 45 14.54 -7.86 -2.07
CA ASN A 45 14.27 -7.61 -3.48
C ASN A 45 14.42 -6.11 -3.80
N THR A 46 14.99 -5.81 -4.95
CA THR A 46 15.15 -4.44 -5.46
C THR A 46 14.56 -4.32 -6.86
N LEU A 47 13.60 -3.43 -7.04
CA LEU A 47 13.03 -3.07 -8.34
C LEU A 47 13.33 -1.60 -8.61
N THR A 48 14.00 -1.31 -9.73
CA THR A 48 14.37 0.05 -10.13
C THR A 48 13.95 0.31 -11.58
N ALA A 49 13.18 1.38 -11.81
CA ALA A 49 12.69 1.75 -13.14
C ALA A 49 12.21 3.21 -13.20
N SER A 50 11.84 3.71 -14.38
CA SER A 50 11.06 4.96 -14.46
C SER A 50 9.66 4.77 -13.89
N ASN A 51 8.99 3.67 -14.23
CA ASN A 51 7.69 3.33 -13.65
C ASN A 51 7.67 1.87 -13.17
N ILE A 52 7.02 1.62 -12.04
CA ILE A 52 6.79 0.28 -11.50
C ILE A 52 5.27 0.09 -11.36
N THR A 53 4.75 -0.94 -12.02
CA THR A 53 3.33 -1.31 -11.93
C THR A 53 3.19 -2.74 -11.43
N LEU A 54 2.48 -2.91 -10.32
CA LEU A 54 2.14 -4.20 -9.74
C LEU A 54 0.61 -4.37 -9.79
N THR A 55 0.13 -5.35 -10.54
CA THR A 55 -1.30 -5.66 -10.63
C THR A 55 -1.54 -7.11 -10.24
N GLY A 56 -2.34 -7.32 -9.21
CA GLY A 56 -2.59 -8.65 -8.68
C GLY A 56 -4.05 -8.93 -8.41
N GLU A 57 -4.44 -10.19 -8.60
CA GLU A 57 -5.73 -10.71 -8.14
C GLU A 57 -5.51 -12.01 -7.37
N SER A 58 -6.06 -12.10 -6.17
CA SER A 58 -6.04 -13.34 -5.40
C SER A 58 -7.37 -13.57 -4.72
N THR A 59 -7.85 -14.82 -4.74
CA THR A 59 -9.10 -15.18 -4.08
C THR A 59 -8.90 -15.35 -2.57
N SER A 60 -7.84 -16.02 -2.14
CA SER A 60 -7.61 -16.35 -0.73
C SER A 60 -6.36 -15.71 -0.13
N GLY A 61 -5.35 -15.38 -0.95
CA GLY A 61 -4.12 -14.73 -0.53
C GLY A 61 -4.12 -13.22 -0.69
N ASN A 62 -2.93 -12.63 -0.68
CA ASN A 62 -2.77 -11.25 -1.05
C ASN A 62 -2.63 -11.11 -2.57
N ALA A 63 -3.24 -10.10 -3.15
CA ALA A 63 -2.99 -9.76 -4.54
C ALA A 63 -1.54 -9.29 -4.71
N ILE A 64 -1.07 -8.43 -3.80
CA ILE A 64 0.32 -7.98 -3.74
C ILE A 64 0.79 -8.15 -2.30
N ASN A 65 1.90 -8.87 -2.15
CA ASN A 65 2.54 -9.18 -0.88
C ASN A 65 4.02 -8.76 -0.91
N LEU A 66 4.33 -7.63 -0.28
CA LEU A 66 5.70 -7.21 0.00
C LEU A 66 5.91 -7.41 1.50
N THR A 67 6.23 -8.63 1.91
CA THR A 67 6.34 -8.93 3.34
C THR A 67 7.58 -9.77 3.61
N ASP A 68 8.44 -9.25 4.44
CA ASP A 68 9.49 -10.05 5.03
C ASP A 68 9.76 -9.59 6.47
N THR A 69 10.11 -10.55 7.32
CA THR A 69 10.61 -10.30 8.67
C THR A 69 12.15 -10.31 8.72
N THR A 70 12.81 -10.76 7.65
CA THR A 70 14.26 -10.97 7.57
C THR A 70 14.95 -10.15 6.50
N GLY A 71 14.19 -9.45 5.64
CA GLY A 71 14.71 -8.65 4.55
C GLY A 71 13.93 -7.36 4.32
N THR A 72 14.37 -6.56 3.37
CA THR A 72 13.74 -5.30 2.98
C THR A 72 13.49 -5.28 1.48
N THR A 73 12.23 -5.18 1.06
CA THR A 73 11.93 -4.94 -0.35
C THR A 73 12.09 -3.45 -0.67
N THR A 74 12.86 -3.14 -1.69
CA THR A 74 13.12 -1.78 -2.15
C THR A 74 12.49 -1.54 -3.52
N LEU A 75 11.65 -0.53 -3.64
CA LEU A 75 11.06 -0.10 -4.90
C LEU A 75 11.49 1.35 -5.19
N ASN A 76 12.19 1.56 -6.29
CA ASN A 76 12.66 2.87 -6.72
C ASN A 76 12.11 3.21 -8.10
N ALA A 77 11.24 4.20 -8.19
CA ALA A 77 10.77 4.72 -9.47
C ALA A 77 11.02 6.23 -9.56
N THR A 78 11.58 6.69 -10.67
CA THR A 78 11.75 8.12 -10.90
C THR A 78 10.41 8.83 -11.14
N ASN A 79 9.43 8.14 -11.73
CA ASN A 79 8.10 8.67 -12.01
C ASN A 79 7.03 8.06 -11.11
N ASN A 80 6.50 6.89 -11.46
CA ASN A 80 5.32 6.37 -10.77
C ASN A 80 5.53 4.97 -10.23
N ILE A 81 4.97 4.73 -9.03
CA ILE A 81 4.69 3.38 -8.53
C ILE A 81 3.18 3.24 -8.41
N THR A 82 2.62 2.24 -9.07
CA THR A 82 1.20 1.90 -9.01
C THR A 82 1.01 0.47 -8.53
N MET A 83 0.20 0.28 -7.51
CA MET A 83 -0.18 -1.03 -6.97
C MET A 83 -1.69 -1.17 -7.00
N GLN A 84 -2.19 -2.22 -7.65
CA GLN A 84 -3.62 -2.51 -7.72
C GLN A 84 -3.89 -3.97 -7.44
N GLY A 85 -4.87 -4.25 -6.57
CA GLY A 85 -5.24 -5.63 -6.31
C GLY A 85 -6.41 -5.81 -5.37
N THR A 86 -6.84 -7.05 -5.16
CA THR A 86 -7.91 -7.39 -4.23
C THR A 86 -7.51 -7.09 -2.79
N ARG A 87 -6.25 -7.37 -2.42
CA ARG A 87 -5.63 -7.04 -1.14
C ARG A 87 -4.16 -6.69 -1.35
N VAL A 88 -3.69 -5.58 -0.77
CA VAL A 88 -2.29 -5.15 -0.86
C VAL A 88 -1.67 -5.10 0.53
N GLN A 89 -0.55 -5.80 0.70
CA GLN A 89 0.19 -5.85 1.95
C GLN A 89 1.65 -5.43 1.71
N ILE A 90 2.09 -4.39 2.39
CA ILE A 90 3.44 -3.82 2.30
C ILE A 90 4.03 -3.77 3.70
N LYS A 91 5.05 -4.58 3.95
CA LYS A 91 5.73 -4.63 5.26
C LYS A 91 7.23 -4.60 5.07
N HIS A 92 7.95 -3.95 5.99
CA HIS A 92 9.42 -3.88 5.99
C HIS A 92 9.99 -3.47 4.62
N SER A 93 9.45 -2.39 4.05
CA SER A 93 9.80 -1.96 2.69
C SER A 93 10.31 -0.52 2.66
N ASN A 94 11.19 -0.23 1.70
CA ASN A 94 11.62 1.11 1.34
C ASN A 94 11.09 1.45 -0.04
N ILE A 95 10.27 2.49 -0.16
CA ILE A 95 9.61 2.87 -1.40
C ILE A 95 9.93 4.33 -1.72
N THR A 96 10.49 4.59 -2.89
CA THR A 96 10.76 5.92 -3.41
C THR A 96 10.12 6.08 -4.79
N ALA A 97 9.37 7.17 -5.00
CA ALA A 97 8.66 7.41 -6.25
C ALA A 97 8.54 8.92 -6.58
N GLY A 98 8.27 9.25 -7.82
CA GLY A 98 7.72 10.55 -8.19
C GLY A 98 6.30 10.71 -7.66
N ASN A 99 5.42 9.75 -7.99
CA ASN A 99 4.09 9.59 -7.42
C ASN A 99 3.89 8.14 -6.94
N PHE A 100 3.11 7.95 -5.88
CA PHE A 100 2.71 6.63 -5.40
C PHE A 100 1.19 6.50 -5.38
N ALA A 101 0.68 5.42 -5.96
CA ALA A 101 -0.74 5.08 -5.93
C ALA A 101 -0.94 3.62 -5.51
N LEU A 102 -1.81 3.39 -4.52
CA LEU A 102 -2.26 2.09 -4.08
C LEU A 102 -3.78 2.02 -4.13
N ASN A 103 -4.31 0.95 -4.74
CA ASN A 103 -5.73 0.66 -4.78
C ASN A 103 -6.01 -0.80 -4.40
N ALA A 104 -6.59 -1.03 -3.22
CA ALA A 104 -7.04 -2.33 -2.77
C ALA A 104 -8.58 -2.41 -2.80
N THR A 105 -9.14 -3.34 -3.58
CA THR A 105 -10.55 -3.28 -3.97
C THR A 105 -11.50 -4.09 -3.08
N VAL A 106 -11.01 -5.07 -2.29
CA VAL A 106 -11.88 -6.02 -1.58
C VAL A 106 -11.53 -6.22 -0.12
N ALA A 107 -10.25 -6.48 0.19
CA ALA A 107 -9.85 -6.94 1.52
C ALA A 107 -8.88 -5.97 2.23
N GLY A 108 -8.90 -4.71 1.82
CA GLY A 108 -8.12 -3.65 2.43
C GLY A 108 -6.65 -3.62 2.01
N SER A 109 -5.94 -2.64 2.57
CA SER A 109 -4.49 -2.50 2.43
C SER A 109 -3.84 -2.37 3.80
N GLU A 110 -2.62 -2.90 3.91
CA GLU A 110 -1.77 -2.71 5.09
C GLU A 110 -0.41 -2.18 4.64
N ILE A 111 0.04 -1.09 5.26
CA ILE A 111 1.40 -0.56 5.14
C ILE A 111 1.97 -0.50 6.55
N SER A 112 2.95 -1.37 6.85
CA SER A 112 3.52 -1.45 8.20
C SER A 112 5.06 -1.53 8.19
N ASN A 113 5.71 -0.93 9.20
CA ASN A 113 7.17 -0.90 9.32
C ASN A 113 7.85 -0.48 8.00
N THR A 114 7.27 0.50 7.30
CA THR A 114 7.63 0.86 5.92
C THR A 114 7.94 2.34 5.84
N THR A 115 8.99 2.68 5.09
CA THR A 115 9.28 4.05 4.68
C THR A 115 8.83 4.25 3.23
N LEU A 116 7.90 5.16 3.01
CA LEU A 116 7.41 5.55 1.69
C LEU A 116 7.68 7.03 1.48
N THR A 117 8.45 7.36 0.46
CA THR A 117 8.75 8.75 0.07
C THR A 117 8.33 8.98 -1.38
N ALA A 118 7.54 10.00 -1.62
CA ALA A 118 7.23 10.47 -2.96
C ALA A 118 7.61 11.94 -3.12
N THR A 119 8.07 12.31 -4.31
CA THR A 119 8.33 13.72 -4.64
C THR A 119 7.01 14.51 -4.73
N ASN A 120 5.99 13.90 -5.35
CA ASN A 120 4.68 14.51 -5.56
C ASN A 120 3.61 13.82 -4.70
N ASN A 121 2.59 13.25 -5.32
CA ASN A 121 1.42 12.79 -4.58
C ASN A 121 1.53 11.33 -4.11
N ILE A 122 0.93 11.06 -2.95
CA ILE A 122 0.69 9.74 -2.41
C ILE A 122 -0.81 9.54 -2.28
N ASN A 123 -1.35 8.56 -3.01
CA ASN A 123 -2.76 8.22 -2.99
C ASN A 123 -2.95 6.77 -2.52
N LEU A 124 -3.62 6.61 -1.39
CA LEU A 124 -3.96 5.31 -0.81
C LEU A 124 -5.48 5.16 -0.85
N THR A 125 -5.98 4.20 -1.59
CA THR A 125 -7.41 3.87 -1.62
C THR A 125 -7.59 2.40 -1.29
N ALA A 126 -8.45 2.10 -0.34
CA ALA A 126 -8.72 0.71 -0.01
C ALA A 126 -10.12 0.50 0.53
N LYS A 127 -10.73 -0.62 0.09
CA LYS A 127 -12.02 -1.08 0.57
C LYS A 127 -11.87 -2.42 1.26
N THR A 128 -12.58 -2.59 2.37
CA THR A 128 -12.71 -3.90 3.03
C THR A 128 -14.18 -4.28 3.22
N ASN A 129 -14.46 -5.57 3.06
CA ASN A 129 -15.77 -6.18 3.35
C ASN A 129 -15.73 -7.09 4.59
N SER A 130 -14.66 -7.02 5.37
CA SER A 130 -14.42 -7.82 6.57
C SER A 130 -14.16 -6.91 7.78
N ALA A 131 -13.96 -7.51 8.96
CA ALA A 131 -13.59 -6.79 10.18
C ALA A 131 -12.17 -6.16 10.14
N SER A 132 -11.42 -6.31 9.05
CA SER A 132 -10.13 -5.65 8.83
C SER A 132 -10.30 -4.16 8.52
N SER A 133 -9.20 -3.46 8.34
CA SER A 133 -9.23 -2.04 7.95
C SER A 133 -9.22 -1.88 6.43
N GLY A 134 -9.86 -0.83 5.93
CA GLY A 134 -9.71 -0.38 4.55
C GLY A 134 -8.26 0.05 4.31
N VAL A 135 -7.89 1.27 4.65
CA VAL A 135 -6.49 1.71 4.71
C VAL A 135 -5.96 1.51 6.12
N TYR A 136 -4.96 0.65 6.28
CA TYR A 136 -4.27 0.41 7.56
C TYR A 136 -2.80 0.82 7.48
N LEU A 137 -2.41 1.77 8.30
CA LEU A 137 -1.04 2.25 8.47
C LEU A 137 -0.58 1.89 9.88
N LYS A 138 0.56 1.20 9.99
CA LYS A 138 1.11 0.81 11.29
C LYS A 138 2.62 1.02 11.33
N ASP A 139 3.10 1.80 12.31
CA ASP A 139 4.53 2.08 12.45
C ASP A 139 5.18 2.50 11.13
N ALA A 140 4.48 3.32 10.36
CA ALA A 140 4.86 3.69 9.00
C ALA A 140 5.27 5.16 8.91
N ARG A 141 6.29 5.43 8.09
CA ARG A 141 6.70 6.79 7.74
C ARG A 141 6.37 7.08 6.28
N ILE A 142 5.46 8.00 6.04
CA ILE A 142 4.97 8.36 4.71
C ILE A 142 5.23 9.84 4.48
N THR A 143 6.02 10.18 3.45
CA THR A 143 6.44 11.55 3.16
C THR A 143 6.17 11.90 1.71
N SER A 144 5.48 13.01 1.48
CA SER A 144 5.39 13.69 0.19
C SER A 144 6.15 15.01 0.29
N THR A 145 7.16 15.22 -0.56
CA THR A 145 8.01 16.43 -0.47
C THR A 145 7.35 17.67 -1.07
N ASN A 146 6.66 17.54 -2.20
CA ASN A 146 6.06 18.67 -2.92
C ASN A 146 4.56 18.53 -3.17
N GLY A 147 3.96 17.41 -2.80
CA GLY A 147 2.56 17.11 -3.11
C GLY A 147 1.75 16.75 -1.87
N ASN A 148 0.67 16.03 -2.12
CA ASN A 148 -0.32 15.69 -1.12
C ASN A 148 -0.23 14.23 -0.69
N ILE A 149 -0.68 13.94 0.52
CA ILE A 149 -0.99 12.59 0.99
C ILE A 149 -2.51 12.46 1.11
N THR A 150 -3.09 11.53 0.37
CA THR A 150 -4.52 11.21 0.44
C THR A 150 -4.68 9.75 0.84
N ALA A 151 -5.42 9.49 1.90
CA ALA A 151 -5.85 8.15 2.28
C ALA A 151 -7.38 8.09 2.34
N ASN A 152 -7.96 7.17 1.57
CA ASN A 152 -9.40 6.98 1.45
C ASN A 152 -9.75 5.52 1.72
N GLY A 153 -10.24 5.26 2.92
CA GLY A 153 -10.66 3.93 3.36
C GLY A 153 -12.18 3.77 3.33
N THR A 154 -12.65 2.57 3.00
CA THR A 154 -14.04 2.16 3.12
C THR A 154 -14.11 0.81 3.84
N ALA A 155 -14.98 0.71 4.86
CA ALA A 155 -15.27 -0.54 5.54
C ALA A 155 -16.78 -0.82 5.49
N THR A 156 -17.16 -1.95 4.89
CA THR A 156 -18.60 -2.35 4.75
C THR A 156 -19.04 -3.38 5.78
N ALA A 157 -18.18 -3.70 6.74
CA ALA A 157 -18.44 -4.55 7.90
C ALA A 157 -17.85 -3.88 9.15
N ASN A 158 -17.79 -4.58 10.28
CA ASN A 158 -17.35 -4.07 11.59
C ASN A 158 -15.83 -3.71 11.67
N GLY A 159 -15.25 -3.21 10.59
CA GLY A 159 -13.84 -2.84 10.48
C GLY A 159 -13.57 -1.37 10.81
N LYS A 160 -12.41 -0.88 10.36
CA LYS A 160 -12.06 0.55 10.38
C LYS A 160 -11.84 0.98 8.93
N ALA A 161 -12.45 2.08 8.52
CA ALA A 161 -12.27 2.51 7.13
C ALA A 161 -10.85 3.03 6.92
N THR A 162 -10.37 3.98 7.72
CA THR A 162 -8.98 4.45 7.74
C THR A 162 -8.44 4.32 9.16
N HIS A 163 -7.34 3.59 9.34
CA HIS A 163 -6.77 3.27 10.64
C HIS A 163 -5.26 3.56 10.67
N LEU A 164 -4.84 4.43 11.58
CA LEU A 164 -3.44 4.70 11.89
C LEU A 164 -3.15 4.13 13.28
N ASP A 165 -2.13 3.25 13.38
CA ASP A 165 -1.79 2.51 14.59
C ASP A 165 -0.29 2.55 14.88
N GLY A 166 0.07 2.61 16.16
CA GLY A 166 1.47 2.66 16.59
C GLY A 166 2.10 4.05 16.34
N ASN A 167 3.27 4.08 15.72
CA ASN A 167 4.02 5.31 15.45
C ASN A 167 3.94 5.69 13.96
N VAL A 168 2.79 6.19 13.52
CA VAL A 168 2.62 6.62 12.11
C VAL A 168 3.01 8.09 11.95
N THR A 169 3.89 8.37 10.99
CA THR A 169 4.24 9.72 10.58
C THR A 169 3.78 9.98 9.15
N LEU A 170 2.89 10.94 8.96
CA LEU A 170 2.50 11.48 7.66
C LEU A 170 3.06 12.88 7.52
N ASN A 171 3.90 13.12 6.51
CA ASN A 171 4.50 14.43 6.27
C ASN A 171 4.27 14.89 4.82
N ALA A 172 3.54 15.98 4.66
CA ALA A 172 3.32 16.69 3.40
C ALA A 172 3.52 18.20 3.64
N SER A 173 4.74 18.58 4.04
CA SER A 173 5.02 19.96 4.53
C SER A 173 4.64 21.05 3.53
N ASN A 174 4.81 20.78 2.23
CA ASN A 174 4.48 21.70 1.15
C ASN A 174 3.09 21.42 0.54
N GLY A 175 2.33 20.50 1.09
CA GLY A 175 1.07 20.03 0.55
C GLY A 175 0.01 19.80 1.63
N ARG A 176 -0.98 18.99 1.28
CA ARG A 176 -2.14 18.69 2.12
C ARG A 176 -2.14 17.22 2.53
N ILE A 177 -2.57 16.94 3.76
CA ILE A 177 -2.98 15.61 4.19
C ILE A 177 -4.51 15.56 4.20
N LYS A 178 -5.08 14.60 3.44
CA LYS A 178 -6.52 14.30 3.47
C LYS A 178 -6.73 12.84 3.86
N LEU A 179 -7.38 12.62 5.01
CA LEU A 179 -7.80 11.30 5.43
C LEU A 179 -9.32 11.21 5.38
N THR A 180 -9.84 10.24 4.68
CA THR A 180 -11.27 9.95 4.59
C THR A 180 -11.52 8.52 5.02
N GLY A 181 -12.51 8.31 5.87
CA GLY A 181 -12.95 6.99 6.29
C GLY A 181 -14.46 6.87 6.22
N ASN A 182 -14.96 5.95 5.39
CA ASN A 182 -16.39 5.65 5.27
C ASN A 182 -16.65 4.27 5.87
N GLY A 183 -17.19 4.23 7.08
CA GLY A 183 -17.61 3.03 7.79
C GLY A 183 -19.11 2.78 7.64
N HIS A 184 -19.53 1.53 7.63
CA HIS A 184 -20.93 1.13 7.67
C HIS A 184 -21.19 0.22 8.86
N GLY A 185 -22.39 0.31 9.46
CA GLY A 185 -22.75 -0.42 10.66
C GLY A 185 -21.93 0.06 11.86
N SER A 186 -21.28 -0.86 12.58
CA SER A 186 -20.41 -0.54 13.70
C SER A 186 -18.96 -0.22 13.31
N ALA A 187 -18.66 -0.01 12.01
CA ALA A 187 -17.33 0.33 11.53
C ALA A 187 -16.98 1.77 11.85
N SER A 188 -15.75 2.00 12.34
CA SER A 188 -15.23 3.35 12.55
C SER A 188 -14.83 3.98 11.21
N GLY A 189 -15.17 5.27 11.00
CA GLY A 189 -14.70 6.02 9.85
C GLY A 189 -13.18 6.18 9.88
N ILE A 190 -12.66 6.97 10.82
CA ILE A 190 -11.21 7.12 11.05
C ILE A 190 -10.90 6.71 12.48
N LEU A 191 -9.83 5.92 12.66
CA LEU A 191 -9.29 5.56 13.97
C LEU A 191 -7.81 5.93 14.04
N PHE A 192 -7.44 6.64 15.10
CA PHE A 192 -6.06 6.87 15.50
C PHE A 192 -5.78 6.08 16.78
N ALA A 193 -4.75 5.26 16.76
CA ALA A 193 -4.26 4.52 17.92
C ALA A 193 -2.74 4.68 18.03
N GLY A 194 -2.22 4.88 19.24
CA GLY A 194 -0.79 5.12 19.46
C GLY A 194 -0.34 6.55 19.16
N ASN A 195 0.95 6.71 18.82
CA ASN A 195 1.60 8.02 18.66
C ASN A 195 1.63 8.43 17.18
N ASN A 196 0.58 9.06 16.70
CA ASN A 196 0.47 9.45 15.30
C ASN A 196 0.82 10.93 15.11
N ARG A 197 1.64 11.24 14.12
CA ARG A 197 2.05 12.61 13.78
C ARG A 197 1.70 12.95 12.34
N LEU A 198 0.93 14.00 12.14
CA LEU A 198 0.57 14.55 10.84
C LEU A 198 1.17 15.95 10.71
N THR A 199 1.93 16.21 9.65
CA THR A 199 2.54 17.51 9.35
C THR A 199 2.22 17.89 7.91
N ALA A 200 1.54 19.01 7.70
CA ALA A 200 1.15 19.51 6.38
C ALA A 200 0.79 21.00 6.45
N SER A 201 0.74 21.68 5.30
CA SER A 201 0.19 23.05 5.21
C SER A 201 -1.32 23.06 5.48
N ASN A 202 -2.02 21.97 5.18
CA ASN A 202 -3.45 21.79 5.49
C ASN A 202 -3.75 20.34 5.82
N ILE A 203 -4.55 20.10 6.86
CA ILE A 203 -4.99 18.75 7.26
C ILE A 203 -6.51 18.70 7.25
N ALA A 204 -7.08 17.77 6.48
CA ALA A 204 -8.51 17.51 6.44
C ALA A 204 -8.80 16.05 6.82
N LEU A 205 -9.63 15.87 7.85
CA LEU A 205 -10.03 14.56 8.36
C LEU A 205 -11.56 14.46 8.23
N THR A 206 -12.05 13.42 7.55
CA THR A 206 -13.48 13.16 7.37
C THR A 206 -13.77 11.70 7.72
N GLY A 207 -14.44 11.49 8.83
CA GLY A 207 -14.86 10.15 9.28
C GLY A 207 -16.38 10.06 9.28
N ASN A 208 -16.93 9.12 8.53
CA ASN A 208 -18.37 8.81 8.50
C ASN A 208 -18.59 7.40 9.04
N SER A 209 -19.70 7.21 9.76
CA SER A 209 -20.22 5.89 10.15
C SER A 209 -21.74 5.93 9.92
N THR A 210 -22.27 5.03 9.09
CA THR A 210 -23.69 4.99 8.70
C THR A 210 -24.28 3.61 8.91
#